data_2dc0523192ca30c8586783de6cb75e96
#
_entry.id   2dc0523192ca30c8586783de6cb75e96
#
_cell.length_a   1.000
_cell.length_b   1.000
_cell.length_c   1.000
_cell.angle_alpha   90.00
_cell.angle_beta   90.00
_cell.angle_gamma   90.00
#
_symmetry.space_group_name_H-M   'P 1'
#
loop_
_entity.id
_entity.type
_entity.pdbx_description
1 polymer ?
#
loop_
_entity_poly.entity_id
_entity_poly.type
_entity_poly.pdbx_seq_one_letter_code
_entity_poly.pdbx_strand_id
1 'polypeptide(L)' 'MPVDNEIFEHIQEEMETLVATSEENSATIQSISETIAAQNNSVKDILTEIDEIAGVSTKLEEHFDMEQAQCE' A
#
# COMPACT_ATOMS: atom_id res chain seq x y z
N MET A 1 22.65 47.85 -3.25
CA MET A 1 23.10 47.53 -4.59
C MET A 1 22.04 46.73 -5.33
N PRO A 2 21.74 47.05 -6.60
CA PRO A 2 20.69 46.37 -7.35
C PRO A 2 20.95 44.86 -7.50
N VAL A 3 22.22 44.45 -7.65
CA VAL A 3 22.58 43.03 -7.83
C VAL A 3 22.22 42.22 -6.59
N ASP A 4 22.49 42.76 -5.41
CA ASP A 4 22.20 42.12 -4.14
C ASP A 4 20.72 41.90 -3.94
N ASN A 5 19.91 42.88 -4.35
CA ASN A 5 18.44 42.81 -4.27
C ASN A 5 17.89 41.74 -5.21
N GLU A 6 18.47 41.66 -6.38
CA GLU A 6 18.03 40.64 -7.38
C GLU A 6 18.36 39.25 -6.90
N ILE A 7 19.54 39.07 -6.31
CA ILE A 7 19.96 37.79 -5.76
C ILE A 7 19.06 37.42 -4.58
N PHE A 8 18.75 38.35 -3.71
CA PHE A 8 17.88 38.14 -2.57
C PHE A 8 16.48 37.72 -3.00
N GLU A 9 15.92 38.42 -3.99
CA GLU A 9 14.60 38.09 -4.53
C GLU A 9 14.58 36.70 -5.15
N HIS A 10 15.65 36.38 -5.88
CA HIS A 10 15.77 35.07 -6.52
C HIS A 10 15.83 33.95 -5.47
N ILE A 11 16.57 34.18 -4.40
CA ILE A 11 16.66 33.22 -3.29
C ILE A 11 15.29 33.04 -2.63
N GLN A 12 14.56 34.13 -2.42
CA GLN A 12 13.21 34.05 -1.86
C GLN A 12 12.27 33.24 -2.73
N GLU A 13 12.32 33.44 -4.05
CA GLU A 13 11.53 32.69 -5.00
C GLU A 13 11.87 31.20 -4.96
N GLU A 14 13.16 30.89 -4.90
CA GLU A 14 13.63 29.50 -4.80
C GLU A 14 13.19 28.85 -3.50
N MET A 15 13.22 29.61 -2.41
CA MET A 15 12.77 29.11 -1.11
C MET A 15 11.28 28.82 -1.11
N GLU A 16 10.48 29.68 -1.75
CA GLU A 16 9.05 29.46 -1.88
C GLU A 16 8.77 28.20 -2.70
N THR A 17 9.52 28.00 -3.76
CA THR A 17 9.42 26.81 -4.58
C THR A 17 9.78 25.55 -3.77
N LEU A 18 10.84 25.63 -2.97
CA LEU A 18 11.27 24.53 -2.11
C LEU A 18 10.21 24.17 -1.07
N VAL A 19 9.59 25.18 -0.47
CA VAL A 19 8.53 24.95 0.51
C VAL A 19 7.35 24.27 -0.17
N ALA A 20 6.94 24.76 -1.35
CA ALA A 20 5.85 24.17 -2.08
C ALA A 20 6.15 22.72 -2.47
N THR A 21 7.37 22.46 -2.93
CA THR A 21 7.81 21.11 -3.29
C THR A 21 7.83 20.20 -2.06
N SER A 22 8.28 20.73 -0.93
CA SER A 22 8.33 19.98 0.32
C SER A 22 6.92 19.60 0.79
N GLU A 23 5.97 20.52 0.67
CA GLU A 23 4.58 20.25 1.02
C GLU A 23 3.97 19.21 0.10
N GLU A 24 4.26 19.30 -1.19
CA GLU A 24 3.80 18.34 -2.17
C GLU A 24 4.39 16.95 -1.88
N ASN A 25 5.68 16.90 -1.54
CA ASN A 25 6.33 15.64 -1.18
C ASN A 25 5.71 15.03 0.07
N SER A 26 5.41 15.85 1.06
CA SER A 26 4.75 15.37 2.29
C SER A 26 3.39 14.77 1.99
N ALA A 27 2.61 15.43 1.13
CA ALA A 27 1.31 14.94 0.71
C ALA A 27 1.44 13.61 -0.05
N THR A 28 2.45 13.52 -0.92
CA THR A 28 2.72 12.31 -1.68
C THR A 28 3.11 11.15 -0.76
N ILE A 29 3.97 11.42 0.22
CA ILE A 29 4.40 10.43 1.20
C ILE A 29 3.19 9.92 2.01
N GLN A 30 2.32 10.83 2.42
CA GLN A 30 1.11 10.45 3.15
C GLN A 30 0.21 9.57 2.30
N SER A 31 0.05 9.92 1.03
CA SER A 31 -0.74 9.14 0.08
C SER A 31 -0.16 7.74 -0.11
N ILE A 32 1.16 7.64 -0.24
CA ILE A 32 1.86 6.36 -0.36
C ILE A 32 1.66 5.52 0.90
N SER A 33 1.76 6.16 2.06
CA SER A 33 1.56 5.50 3.35
C SER A 33 0.15 4.90 3.45
N GLU A 34 -0.85 5.65 3.03
CA GLU A 34 -2.23 5.20 3.01
C GLU A 34 -2.43 4.05 2.04
N THR A 35 -1.78 4.12 0.89
CA THR A 35 -1.84 3.05 -0.12
C THR A 35 -1.21 1.77 0.43
N ILE A 36 -0.07 1.89 1.10
CA ILE A 36 0.61 0.74 1.72
C ILE A 36 -0.29 0.11 2.79
N ALA A 37 -0.93 0.93 3.62
CA ALA A 37 -1.84 0.43 4.65
C ALA A 37 -3.02 -0.33 4.02
N ALA A 38 -3.58 0.21 2.95
CA ALA A 38 -4.66 -0.44 2.22
C ALA A 38 -4.20 -1.75 1.59
N GLN A 39 -3.00 -1.77 1.02
CA GLN A 39 -2.42 -2.97 0.44
C GLN A 39 -2.18 -4.04 1.50
N ASN A 40 -1.69 -3.65 2.66
CA ASN A 40 -1.48 -4.58 3.78
C ASN A 40 -2.79 -5.22 4.22
N ASN A 41 -3.87 -4.44 4.28
CA ASN A 41 -5.19 -4.96 4.59
C ASN A 41 -5.67 -5.94 3.52
N SER A 42 -5.44 -5.61 2.25
CA SER A 42 -5.80 -6.49 1.14
C SER A 42 -5.04 -7.80 1.20
N VAL A 43 -3.75 -7.75 1.51
CA VAL A 43 -2.92 -8.94 1.66
C VAL A 43 -3.44 -9.81 2.80
N LYS A 44 -3.80 -9.21 3.92
CA LYS A 44 -4.38 -9.93 5.06
C LYS A 44 -5.67 -10.63 4.66
N ASP A 45 -6.53 -9.94 3.91
CA ASP A 45 -7.78 -10.51 3.42
C ASP A 45 -7.53 -11.69 2.50
N ILE A 46 -6.55 -11.56 1.60
CA ILE A 46 -6.17 -12.64 0.69
C ILE A 46 -5.65 -13.83 1.47
N LEU A 47 -4.81 -13.60 2.47
CA LEU A 47 -4.26 -14.68 3.31
C LEU A 47 -5.37 -15.40 4.08
N THR A 48 -6.36 -14.65 4.55
CA THR A 48 -7.52 -15.22 5.22
C THR A 48 -8.32 -16.10 4.25
N GLU A 49 -8.53 -15.61 3.03
CA GLU A 49 -9.24 -16.36 2.00
C GLU A 49 -8.49 -17.63 1.61
N ILE A 50 -7.16 -17.54 1.49
CA ILE A 50 -6.34 -18.71 1.19
C ILE A 50 -6.46 -19.75 2.29
N ASP A 51 -6.44 -19.30 3.54
CA ASP A 51 -6.60 -20.18 4.69
C ASP A 51 -7.97 -20.87 4.68
N GLU A 52 -9.01 -20.14 4.35
CA GLU A 52 -10.36 -20.67 4.23
C GLU A 52 -10.45 -21.69 3.09
N ILE A 53 -9.83 -21.39 1.95
CA ILE A 53 -9.80 -22.30 0.80
C ILE A 53 -9.06 -23.58 1.17
N ALA A 54 -7.94 -23.46 1.87
CA ALA A 54 -7.18 -24.62 2.33
C ALA A 54 -8.03 -25.49 3.26
N GLY A 55 -8.80 -24.86 4.15
CA GLY A 55 -9.69 -25.58 5.04
C GLY A 55 -10.79 -26.32 4.31
N VAL A 56 -11.40 -25.67 3.32
CA VAL A 56 -12.44 -26.26 2.50
C VAL A 56 -11.87 -27.40 1.67
N SER A 57 -10.68 -27.24 1.12
CA SER A 57 -9.99 -28.25 0.33
C SER A 57 -9.72 -29.50 1.16
N THR A 58 -9.28 -29.32 2.40
CA THR A 58 -9.05 -30.44 3.34
C THR A 58 -10.35 -31.19 3.64
N LYS A 59 -11.42 -30.45 3.90
CA LYS A 59 -12.73 -31.05 4.15
C LYS A 59 -13.24 -31.81 2.94
N LEU A 60 -13.01 -31.27 1.77
CA LEU A 60 -13.42 -31.92 0.53
C LEU A 60 -12.66 -33.23 0.32
N GLU A 61 -11.36 -33.23 0.60
CA GLU A 61 -10.55 -34.46 0.49
C GLU A 61 -11.06 -35.52 1.46
N GLU A 62 -11.34 -35.13 2.71
CA GLU A 62 -11.87 -36.03 3.72
C GLU A 62 -13.21 -36.62 3.28
N HIS A 63 -14.06 -35.78 2.74
CA HIS A 63 -15.37 -36.20 2.25
C HIS A 63 -15.24 -37.16 1.08
N PHE A 64 -14.33 -36.86 0.17
CA PHE A 64 -14.07 -37.70 -1.00
C PHE A 64 -13.54 -39.07 -0.59
N ASP A 65 -12.63 -39.13 0.37
CA ASP A 65 -12.09 -40.36 0.92
C ASP A 65 -13.18 -41.20 1.56
N MET A 66 -14.08 -40.58 2.31
CA MET A 66 -15.21 -41.24 2.91
C MET A 66 -16.14 -41.88 1.86
N GLU A 67 -16.42 -41.14 0.80
CA GLU A 67 -17.26 -41.62 -0.29
C GLU A 67 -16.60 -42.81 -0.99
N GLN A 68 -15.29 -42.78 -1.21
CA GLN A 68 -14.58 -43.88 -1.80
C GLN A 68 -14.62 -45.13 -0.92
N ALA A 69 -14.46 -44.93 0.39
CA ALA A 69 -14.53 -46.03 1.35
C ALA A 69 -15.92 -46.67 1.38
N GLN A 70 -16.96 -45.83 1.23
CA GLN A 70 -18.33 -46.31 1.21
C GLN A 70 -18.70 -47.07 -0.06
N CYS A 71 -18.05 -46.71 -1.14
CA CYS A 71 -18.28 -47.38 -2.43
C CYS A 71 -17.71 -48.77 -2.48
N GLU A 72 -16.73 -49.06 -1.67
CA GLU A 72 -16.14 -50.38 -1.54
C GLU A 72 -16.90 -51.23 -0.54
#